data_cb13acb6574a4b4cae9ab98bd5c6b97a
#
_entry.id   cb13acb6574a4b4cae9ab98bd5c6b97a
#
_cell.length_a   1.000
_cell.length_b   1.000
_cell.length_c   1.000
_cell.angle_alpha   90.00
_cell.angle_beta   90.00
_cell.angle_gamma   90.00
#
_symmetry.space_group_name_H-M   'P 1'
#
loop_
_entity.id
_entity.type
_entity.pdbx_description
1 polymer ?
#
loop_
_entity_poly.entity_id
_entity_poly.type
_entity_poly.pdbx_seq_one_letter_code
_entity_poly.pdbx_strand_id
1 'polypeptide(L)'
;MGRIQILPGDLANQIAAGEVVERPASVIKELVENSIDAGARRIAIAVELGGKKLIRVEDDGEGMEPEDARLAVERHATSKIRRSEDLEGIATLGFRGEALPSIASVSHFVLRSRARGAPSGTEVRINGGAVASVAETGMAEGTSIDVADLFYNLPARRKFLKSDGAESAQVSRIVTQLALCYPEIGFTLTSAGRKIVLCPPVASLRDRLYQLYGERTDLVEIRRDAGDVKVLGYIAALAEQGPTRGPQNVFVNRRIVKDRTIAHAIIDSYSVASIKERSPEVHLFISMPPASVDVNVHPTKAEVRFRDQSYIHEVIRRTLGDALGRGPAPELQLEAPSPYERPATTLPLPTTYAGTFPSRWTPEPANHLRQGSGGQEPGPHDPSRVPGDVGAGSSSFVGAGFSRLEGAPAPTIRPMIALGQFRDTFIIAVDEEGIAIVDQHVAHERVLFERIVERLTSGRLESQRLLEPLLIELPAAARQALAAHATELERLGFELEEFGGEAVRVVSVPALLRREECDAAIRALAEDLEGLDRGSGVDAALKRIAATMACHAAVKANYPLTAEKMAHILEELRRTAYSTICPHGRPVMLRLTRREVEKNFQRI
;
A
#
# COMPACT_ATOMS: atom_id res chain seq x y z
N MET A 1 14.34 -57.41 -0.13
CA MET A 1 13.50 -56.53 -0.94
C MET A 1 13.92 -55.09 -0.71
N GLY A 2 14.15 -54.32 -1.76
CA GLY A 2 14.53 -52.90 -1.64
C GLY A 2 13.41 -52.09 -0.98
N ARG A 3 13.79 -51.11 -0.13
CA ARG A 3 12.84 -50.19 0.54
C ARG A 3 12.21 -49.15 -0.41
N ILE A 4 12.78 -48.95 -1.57
CA ILE A 4 12.30 -48.00 -2.57
C ILE A 4 11.42 -48.75 -3.58
N GLN A 5 10.20 -48.22 -3.79
CA GLN A 5 9.23 -48.76 -4.76
C GLN A 5 8.69 -47.60 -5.63
N ILE A 6 8.36 -47.92 -6.88
CA ILE A 6 7.65 -46.99 -7.77
C ILE A 6 6.19 -46.92 -7.28
N LEU A 7 5.70 -45.70 -7.03
CA LEU A 7 4.32 -45.48 -6.64
C LEU A 7 3.34 -45.85 -7.76
N PRO A 8 2.17 -46.41 -7.41
CA PRO A 8 1.08 -46.54 -8.39
C PRO A 8 0.73 -45.16 -9.00
N GLY A 9 0.40 -45.14 -10.29
CA GLY A 9 0.10 -43.92 -11.04
C GLY A 9 -0.93 -43.03 -10.35
N ASP A 10 -2.02 -43.62 -9.82
CA ASP A 10 -3.08 -42.90 -9.15
C ASP A 10 -2.58 -42.20 -7.87
N LEU A 11 -1.72 -42.86 -7.09
CA LEU A 11 -1.15 -42.29 -5.86
C LEU A 11 -0.15 -41.17 -6.22
N ALA A 12 0.68 -41.36 -7.24
CA ALA A 12 1.58 -40.32 -7.76
C ALA A 12 0.80 -39.09 -8.24
N ASN A 13 -0.36 -39.32 -8.90
CA ASN A 13 -1.27 -38.28 -9.37
C ASN A 13 -1.89 -37.48 -8.21
N GLN A 14 -2.32 -38.16 -7.14
CA GLN A 14 -2.86 -37.52 -5.94
C GLN A 14 -1.82 -36.69 -5.17
N ILE A 15 -0.57 -37.16 -5.12
CA ILE A 15 0.53 -36.41 -4.48
C ILE A 15 0.84 -35.14 -5.27
N ALA A 16 1.01 -35.25 -6.59
CA ALA A 16 1.29 -34.10 -7.44
C ALA A 16 0.09 -33.13 -7.54
N ALA A 17 -1.15 -33.65 -7.56
CA ALA A 17 -2.33 -32.78 -7.44
C ALA A 17 -2.28 -31.94 -6.17
N GLY A 18 -1.61 -32.46 -5.15
CA GLY A 18 -1.40 -31.77 -3.91
C GLY A 18 -0.55 -30.52 -3.94
N GLU A 19 0.32 -30.41 -4.87
CA GLU A 19 1.19 -29.26 -5.04
C GLU A 19 0.55 -28.17 -5.93
N VAL A 20 -0.38 -28.57 -6.82
CA VAL A 20 -1.06 -27.68 -7.76
C VAL A 20 -2.41 -27.22 -7.24
N VAL A 21 -3.17 -28.10 -6.59
CA VAL A 21 -4.54 -27.85 -6.12
C VAL A 21 -4.58 -27.82 -4.58
N GLU A 22 -4.53 -26.63 -4.00
CA GLU A 22 -4.62 -26.46 -2.54
C GLU A 22 -6.05 -26.24 -2.05
N ARG A 23 -6.87 -25.51 -2.84
CA ARG A 23 -8.23 -25.08 -2.45
C ARG A 23 -9.08 -24.72 -3.68
N PRO A 24 -10.40 -24.48 -3.51
CA PRO A 24 -11.29 -24.09 -4.61
C PRO A 24 -10.82 -22.88 -5.41
N ALA A 25 -10.30 -21.85 -4.75
CA ALA A 25 -9.79 -20.65 -5.42
C ALA A 25 -8.61 -20.94 -6.36
N SER A 26 -7.75 -21.92 -6.02
CA SER A 26 -6.63 -22.35 -6.89
C SER A 26 -7.15 -23.03 -8.15
N VAL A 27 -8.19 -23.89 -8.02
CA VAL A 27 -8.86 -24.52 -9.17
C VAL A 27 -9.42 -23.45 -10.11
N ILE A 28 -10.19 -22.50 -9.58
CA ILE A 28 -10.80 -21.42 -10.36
C ILE A 28 -9.72 -20.60 -11.08
N LYS A 29 -8.63 -20.28 -10.39
CA LYS A 29 -7.51 -19.55 -10.99
C LYS A 29 -6.96 -20.26 -12.21
N GLU A 30 -6.61 -21.54 -12.11
CA GLU A 30 -6.04 -22.30 -13.21
C GLU A 30 -7.05 -22.46 -14.37
N LEU A 31 -8.34 -22.69 -14.09
CA LEU A 31 -9.36 -22.83 -15.13
C LEU A 31 -9.59 -21.50 -15.86
N VAL A 32 -9.71 -20.38 -15.13
CA VAL A 32 -9.88 -19.05 -15.73
C VAL A 32 -8.65 -18.62 -16.51
N GLU A 33 -7.44 -18.89 -16.02
CA GLU A 33 -6.20 -18.65 -16.78
C GLU A 33 -6.17 -19.43 -18.10
N ASN A 34 -6.69 -20.66 -18.13
CA ASN A 34 -6.83 -21.42 -19.36
C ASN A 34 -7.86 -20.80 -20.31
N SER A 35 -8.99 -20.31 -19.79
CA SER A 35 -10.01 -19.61 -20.58
C SER A 35 -9.43 -18.32 -21.20
N ILE A 36 -8.63 -17.55 -20.45
CA ILE A 36 -7.94 -16.35 -20.95
C ILE A 36 -6.95 -16.72 -22.05
N ASP A 37 -6.13 -17.75 -21.84
CA ASP A 37 -5.17 -18.24 -22.83
C ASP A 37 -5.86 -18.77 -24.12
N ALA A 38 -7.13 -19.26 -24.00
CA ALA A 38 -7.97 -19.66 -25.13
C ALA A 38 -8.67 -18.47 -25.83
N GLY A 39 -8.33 -17.24 -25.46
CA GLY A 39 -8.86 -16.04 -26.11
C GLY A 39 -10.34 -15.76 -25.79
N ALA A 40 -10.84 -16.21 -24.65
CA ALA A 40 -12.19 -15.94 -24.20
C ALA A 40 -12.46 -14.43 -24.01
N ARG A 41 -13.65 -14.00 -24.38
CA ARG A 41 -14.14 -12.63 -24.13
C ARG A 41 -15.13 -12.56 -22.98
N ARG A 42 -15.72 -13.69 -22.62
CA ARG A 42 -16.67 -13.83 -21.52
C ARG A 42 -16.36 -15.11 -20.77
N ILE A 43 -16.26 -14.99 -19.45
CA ILE A 43 -15.99 -16.10 -18.54
C ILE A 43 -17.06 -16.06 -17.45
N ALA A 44 -17.82 -17.15 -17.33
CA ALA A 44 -18.83 -17.33 -16.30
C ALA A 44 -18.36 -18.39 -15.30
N ILE A 45 -18.40 -18.05 -14.02
CA ILE A 45 -17.99 -18.92 -12.91
C ILE A 45 -19.19 -19.13 -12.00
N ALA A 46 -19.51 -20.39 -11.70
CA ALA A 46 -20.52 -20.74 -10.71
C ALA A 46 -19.93 -21.65 -9.63
N VAL A 47 -20.25 -21.38 -8.36
CA VAL A 47 -19.77 -22.17 -7.24
C VAL A 47 -20.89 -22.53 -6.26
N GLU A 48 -20.80 -23.72 -5.66
CA GLU A 48 -21.64 -24.16 -4.56
C GLU A 48 -20.78 -24.51 -3.36
N LEU A 49 -21.23 -24.14 -2.14
CA LEU A 49 -20.52 -24.37 -0.86
C LEU A 49 -19.05 -23.90 -0.90
N GLY A 50 -18.83 -22.68 -1.44
CA GLY A 50 -17.47 -22.13 -1.56
C GLY A 50 -16.57 -22.84 -2.60
N GLY A 51 -17.18 -23.62 -3.51
CA GLY A 51 -16.47 -24.42 -4.51
C GLY A 51 -16.10 -25.83 -4.04
N LYS A 52 -16.51 -26.23 -2.83
CA LYS A 52 -16.28 -27.60 -2.33
C LYS A 52 -17.17 -28.64 -3.00
N LYS A 53 -18.44 -28.24 -3.27
CA LYS A 53 -19.43 -29.13 -3.90
C LYS A 53 -19.40 -29.03 -5.43
N LEU A 54 -19.34 -27.81 -5.94
CA LEU A 54 -19.30 -27.56 -7.39
C LEU A 54 -18.48 -26.30 -7.68
N ILE A 55 -17.62 -26.42 -8.69
CA ILE A 55 -17.03 -25.31 -9.43
C ILE A 55 -17.37 -25.55 -10.89
N ARG A 56 -17.98 -24.56 -11.54
CA ARG A 56 -18.21 -24.55 -12.98
C ARG A 56 -17.55 -23.31 -13.56
N VAL A 57 -16.77 -23.49 -14.63
CA VAL A 57 -16.18 -22.40 -15.41
C VAL A 57 -16.59 -22.60 -16.85
N GLU A 58 -17.21 -21.58 -17.43
CA GLU A 58 -17.65 -21.57 -18.83
C GLU A 58 -17.04 -20.36 -19.53
N ASP A 59 -16.54 -20.58 -20.75
CA ASP A 59 -15.94 -19.55 -21.60
C ASP A 59 -16.40 -19.64 -23.06
N ASP A 60 -16.25 -18.52 -23.79
CA ASP A 60 -16.50 -18.39 -25.20
C ASP A 60 -15.19 -18.34 -26.02
N GLY A 61 -14.14 -19.01 -25.54
CA GLY A 61 -12.84 -19.12 -26.19
C GLY A 61 -12.86 -19.92 -27.49
N GLU A 62 -11.68 -20.27 -28.00
CA GLU A 62 -11.55 -21.03 -29.26
C GLU A 62 -12.04 -22.48 -29.16
N GLY A 63 -12.19 -23.02 -27.95
CA GLY A 63 -12.58 -24.40 -27.70
C GLY A 63 -11.49 -25.38 -28.11
N MET A 64 -11.83 -26.69 -28.14
CA MET A 64 -10.91 -27.79 -28.43
C MET A 64 -11.55 -28.77 -29.43
N GLU A 65 -10.76 -29.26 -30.36
CA GLU A 65 -11.12 -30.40 -31.19
C GLU A 65 -11.23 -31.68 -30.36
N PRO A 66 -11.96 -32.72 -30.83
CA PRO A 66 -12.18 -33.95 -30.03
C PRO A 66 -10.90 -34.63 -29.54
N GLU A 67 -9.85 -34.60 -30.31
CA GLU A 67 -8.54 -35.20 -29.94
C GLU A 67 -7.84 -34.37 -28.90
N ASP A 68 -7.84 -33.02 -29.02
CA ASP A 68 -7.26 -32.11 -28.06
C ASP A 68 -8.02 -32.15 -26.73
N ALA A 69 -9.35 -32.27 -26.73
CA ALA A 69 -10.16 -32.41 -25.52
C ALA A 69 -9.81 -33.67 -24.71
N ARG A 70 -9.45 -34.77 -25.40
CA ARG A 70 -8.94 -36.01 -24.76
C ARG A 70 -7.54 -35.81 -24.18
N LEU A 71 -6.65 -35.19 -24.96
CA LEU A 71 -5.26 -34.95 -24.55
C LEU A 71 -5.14 -33.93 -23.46
N ALA A 72 -6.03 -32.95 -23.39
CA ALA A 72 -6.00 -31.86 -22.37
C ALA A 72 -6.06 -32.36 -20.91
N VAL A 73 -6.55 -33.58 -20.70
CA VAL A 73 -6.63 -34.23 -19.38
C VAL A 73 -5.49 -35.20 -19.10
N GLU A 74 -4.60 -35.38 -20.08
CA GLU A 74 -3.38 -36.17 -19.90
C GLU A 74 -2.24 -35.33 -19.33
N ARG A 75 -1.34 -35.97 -18.57
CA ARG A 75 -0.19 -35.29 -18.00
C ARG A 75 0.83 -34.89 -19.04
N HIS A 76 1.44 -33.72 -18.83
CA HIS A 76 2.46 -33.16 -19.72
C HIS A 76 1.95 -32.87 -21.14
N ALA A 77 0.64 -32.89 -21.35
CA ALA A 77 0.03 -32.46 -22.60
C ALA A 77 -0.25 -30.94 -22.53
N THR A 78 0.36 -30.19 -23.42
CA THR A 78 0.19 -28.73 -23.51
C THR A 78 0.35 -28.26 -24.95
N SER A 79 -0.49 -27.28 -25.34
CA SER A 79 -0.36 -26.56 -26.60
C SER A 79 0.57 -25.34 -26.54
N LYS A 80 1.03 -24.97 -25.31
CA LYS A 80 1.58 -23.64 -25.00
C LYS A 80 3.11 -23.56 -25.09
N ILE A 81 3.82 -24.69 -24.93
CA ILE A 81 5.27 -24.80 -25.08
C ILE A 81 5.60 -26.06 -25.89
N ARG A 82 6.64 -26.00 -26.72
CA ARG A 82 7.10 -27.11 -27.55
C ARG A 82 8.59 -27.39 -27.46
N ARG A 83 9.38 -26.37 -27.05
CA ARG A 83 10.85 -26.43 -26.98
C ARG A 83 11.34 -25.90 -25.66
N SER A 84 12.56 -26.23 -25.26
CA SER A 84 13.19 -25.73 -24.05
C SER A 84 13.37 -24.22 -24.07
N GLU A 85 13.59 -23.64 -25.25
CA GLU A 85 13.75 -22.19 -25.41
C GLU A 85 12.45 -21.41 -25.07
N ASP A 86 11.28 -22.04 -25.26
CA ASP A 86 9.97 -21.44 -24.92
C ASP A 86 9.84 -21.17 -23.41
N LEU A 87 10.65 -21.84 -22.55
CA LEU A 87 10.67 -21.63 -21.10
C LEU A 87 11.31 -20.29 -20.70
N GLU A 88 12.19 -19.72 -21.53
CA GLU A 88 12.84 -18.44 -21.27
C GLU A 88 11.93 -17.23 -21.56
N GLY A 89 10.85 -17.43 -22.33
CA GLY A 89 9.95 -16.37 -22.76
C GLY A 89 8.47 -16.72 -22.68
N ILE A 90 7.99 -17.25 -21.54
CA ILE A 90 6.61 -17.70 -21.36
C ILE A 90 5.64 -16.53 -21.48
N ALA A 91 4.89 -16.50 -22.59
CA ALA A 91 3.87 -15.49 -22.86
C ALA A 91 2.48 -15.88 -22.32
N THR A 92 2.19 -17.17 -22.17
CA THR A 92 0.91 -17.71 -21.70
C THR A 92 0.86 -17.79 -20.18
N LEU A 93 -0.32 -17.76 -19.58
CA LEU A 93 -0.51 -17.88 -18.12
C LEU A 93 -0.24 -19.30 -17.62
N GLY A 94 -0.69 -20.32 -18.34
CA GLY A 94 -0.39 -21.74 -18.12
C GLY A 94 0.68 -22.25 -19.08
N PHE A 95 1.47 -23.27 -18.70
CA PHE A 95 2.46 -23.89 -19.60
C PHE A 95 2.83 -25.34 -19.24
N ARG A 96 2.58 -25.81 -18.01
CA ARG A 96 3.08 -27.11 -17.53
C ARG A 96 2.28 -28.32 -17.98
N GLY A 97 1.03 -28.17 -18.46
CA GLY A 97 0.16 -29.30 -18.84
C GLY A 97 -0.22 -30.20 -17.66
N GLU A 98 -0.31 -29.67 -16.44
CA GLU A 98 -0.55 -30.43 -15.22
C GLU A 98 -1.83 -30.01 -14.47
N ALA A 99 -2.41 -28.84 -14.79
CA ALA A 99 -3.54 -28.29 -14.02
C ALA A 99 -4.80 -29.17 -14.19
N LEU A 100 -5.25 -29.43 -15.42
CA LEU A 100 -6.45 -30.20 -15.67
C LEU A 100 -6.36 -31.65 -15.17
N PRO A 101 -5.29 -32.43 -15.45
CA PRO A 101 -5.16 -33.79 -14.90
C PRO A 101 -5.07 -33.80 -13.37
N SER A 102 -4.43 -32.81 -12.75
CA SER A 102 -4.38 -32.69 -11.28
C SER A 102 -5.75 -32.43 -10.67
N ILE A 103 -6.55 -31.52 -11.25
CA ILE A 103 -7.92 -31.24 -10.81
C ILE A 103 -8.81 -32.48 -10.99
N ALA A 104 -8.73 -33.14 -12.15
CA ALA A 104 -9.50 -34.32 -12.45
C ALA A 104 -9.18 -35.52 -11.55
N SER A 105 -7.93 -35.64 -11.05
CA SER A 105 -7.52 -36.73 -10.15
C SER A 105 -8.11 -36.63 -8.74
N VAL A 106 -8.63 -35.46 -8.34
CA VAL A 106 -9.14 -35.20 -6.98
C VAL A 106 -10.61 -34.77 -6.95
N SER A 107 -11.34 -34.97 -8.05
CA SER A 107 -12.73 -34.55 -8.19
C SER A 107 -13.53 -35.46 -9.12
N HIS A 108 -14.85 -35.25 -9.19
CA HIS A 108 -15.67 -35.67 -10.31
C HIS A 108 -15.62 -34.56 -11.35
N PHE A 109 -14.91 -34.81 -12.43
CA PHE A 109 -14.54 -33.80 -13.44
C PHE A 109 -15.27 -34.06 -14.75
N VAL A 110 -15.86 -32.99 -15.33
CA VAL A 110 -16.48 -33.05 -16.65
C VAL A 110 -15.98 -31.87 -17.47
N LEU A 111 -15.31 -32.18 -18.58
CA LEU A 111 -14.89 -31.23 -19.59
C LEU A 111 -15.84 -31.34 -20.77
N ARG A 112 -16.41 -30.21 -21.21
CA ARG A 112 -17.13 -30.09 -22.48
C ARG A 112 -16.46 -29.00 -23.28
N SER A 113 -16.12 -29.28 -24.52
CA SER A 113 -15.51 -28.29 -25.41
C SER A 113 -15.96 -28.46 -26.83
N ARG A 114 -16.17 -27.31 -27.50
CA ARG A 114 -16.49 -27.26 -28.92
C ARG A 114 -15.60 -26.22 -29.59
N ALA A 115 -14.76 -26.66 -30.51
CA ALA A 115 -13.94 -25.78 -31.33
C ALA A 115 -14.79 -24.84 -32.18
N ARG A 116 -14.27 -23.68 -32.52
CA ARG A 116 -14.95 -22.76 -33.44
C ARG A 116 -15.20 -23.38 -34.77
N GLY A 117 -16.44 -23.32 -35.26
CA GLY A 117 -16.85 -23.87 -36.52
C GLY A 117 -17.06 -25.39 -36.54
N ALA A 118 -16.78 -26.10 -35.44
CA ALA A 118 -17.06 -27.51 -35.33
C ALA A 118 -18.57 -27.78 -35.23
N PRO A 119 -19.09 -28.88 -35.83
CA PRO A 119 -20.53 -29.17 -35.83
C PRO A 119 -21.06 -29.57 -34.47
N SER A 120 -20.22 -30.22 -33.64
CA SER A 120 -20.55 -30.71 -32.30
C SER A 120 -19.40 -30.53 -31.34
N GLY A 121 -19.65 -30.65 -30.05
CA GLY A 121 -18.63 -30.64 -29.01
C GLY A 121 -18.30 -32.05 -28.51
N THR A 122 -17.26 -32.13 -27.69
CA THR A 122 -16.82 -33.36 -27.01
C THR A 122 -17.00 -33.21 -25.51
N GLU A 123 -17.59 -34.21 -24.87
CA GLU A 123 -17.66 -34.34 -23.44
C GLU A 123 -16.70 -35.44 -22.96
N VAL A 124 -15.83 -35.09 -21.98
CA VAL A 124 -14.92 -36.04 -21.31
C VAL A 124 -15.29 -36.05 -19.83
N ARG A 125 -15.63 -37.23 -19.31
CA ARG A 125 -15.94 -37.44 -17.87
C ARG A 125 -14.82 -38.22 -17.21
N ILE A 126 -14.38 -37.74 -16.05
CA ILE A 126 -13.29 -38.34 -15.26
C ILE A 126 -13.72 -38.42 -13.79
N ASN A 127 -13.49 -39.57 -13.18
CA ASN A 127 -13.74 -39.78 -11.77
C ASN A 127 -12.43 -40.15 -11.07
N GLY A 128 -11.90 -39.22 -10.26
CA GLY A 128 -10.68 -39.46 -9.47
C GLY A 128 -9.45 -39.81 -10.31
N GLY A 129 -9.35 -39.26 -11.54
CA GLY A 129 -8.26 -39.50 -12.48
C GLY A 129 -8.54 -40.58 -13.51
N ALA A 130 -9.57 -41.40 -13.35
CA ALA A 130 -9.95 -42.41 -14.33
C ALA A 130 -10.98 -41.88 -15.33
N VAL A 131 -10.70 -41.97 -16.64
CA VAL A 131 -11.64 -41.59 -17.69
C VAL A 131 -12.85 -42.53 -17.67
N ALA A 132 -14.02 -41.97 -17.37
CA ALA A 132 -15.27 -42.73 -17.30
C ALA A 132 -15.97 -42.83 -18.65
N SER A 133 -15.99 -41.75 -19.44
CA SER A 133 -16.59 -41.71 -20.77
C SER A 133 -16.05 -40.57 -21.60
N VAL A 134 -16.07 -40.76 -22.92
CA VAL A 134 -15.87 -39.71 -23.91
C VAL A 134 -17.01 -39.81 -24.91
N ALA A 135 -17.76 -38.74 -25.12
CA ALA A 135 -18.94 -38.72 -25.95
C ALA A 135 -19.07 -37.39 -26.70
N GLU A 136 -19.78 -37.43 -27.83
CA GLU A 136 -20.20 -36.22 -28.52
C GLU A 136 -21.30 -35.50 -27.73
N THR A 137 -21.29 -34.17 -27.74
CA THR A 137 -22.26 -33.35 -27.01
C THR A 137 -22.67 -32.12 -27.80
N GLY A 138 -23.93 -31.70 -27.63
CA GLY A 138 -24.41 -30.42 -28.15
C GLY A 138 -24.09 -29.28 -27.13
N MET A 139 -23.32 -28.29 -27.59
CA MET A 139 -23.00 -27.10 -26.78
C MET A 139 -22.65 -25.91 -27.68
N ALA A 140 -22.62 -24.70 -27.07
CA ALA A 140 -22.08 -23.52 -27.74
C ALA A 140 -20.56 -23.66 -27.95
N GLU A 141 -19.99 -22.84 -28.84
CA GLU A 141 -18.55 -22.74 -29.01
C GLU A 141 -17.87 -22.27 -27.74
N GLY A 142 -16.69 -22.83 -27.43
CA GLY A 142 -15.93 -22.54 -26.19
C GLY A 142 -15.76 -23.78 -25.32
N THR A 143 -15.53 -23.56 -24.03
CA THR A 143 -15.26 -24.64 -23.07
C THR A 143 -16.10 -24.48 -21.81
N SER A 144 -16.60 -25.60 -21.27
CA SER A 144 -17.29 -25.68 -19.97
C SER A 144 -16.67 -26.80 -19.14
N ILE A 145 -16.21 -26.47 -17.94
CA ILE A 145 -15.60 -27.43 -17.02
C ILE A 145 -16.38 -27.43 -15.70
N ASP A 146 -16.85 -28.63 -15.32
CA ASP A 146 -17.47 -28.92 -14.02
C ASP A 146 -16.48 -29.69 -13.15
N VAL A 147 -16.23 -29.18 -11.93
CA VAL A 147 -15.44 -29.84 -10.89
C VAL A 147 -16.34 -30.04 -9.70
N ALA A 148 -16.81 -31.28 -9.48
CA ALA A 148 -17.70 -31.61 -8.39
C ALA A 148 -16.98 -32.40 -7.30
N ASP A 149 -17.42 -32.18 -6.05
CA ASP A 149 -16.95 -32.86 -4.85
C ASP A 149 -15.42 -32.85 -4.68
N LEU A 150 -14.84 -31.66 -4.74
CA LEU A 150 -13.37 -31.45 -4.65
C LEU A 150 -12.80 -32.16 -3.40
N PHE A 151 -11.74 -32.97 -3.61
CA PHE A 151 -11.08 -33.80 -2.59
C PHE A 151 -11.95 -34.92 -2.02
N TYR A 152 -12.95 -35.42 -2.75
CA TYR A 152 -13.79 -36.51 -2.28
C TYR A 152 -12.98 -37.78 -1.95
N ASN A 153 -11.90 -38.04 -2.70
CA ASN A 153 -10.98 -39.18 -2.54
C ASN A 153 -9.76 -38.86 -1.65
N LEU A 154 -9.66 -37.63 -1.08
CA LEU A 154 -8.59 -37.18 -0.20
C LEU A 154 -9.16 -36.62 1.13
N PRO A 155 -9.66 -37.49 2.04
CA PRO A 155 -10.35 -37.02 3.26
C PRO A 155 -9.51 -36.11 4.16
N ALA A 156 -8.20 -36.33 4.23
CA ALA A 156 -7.27 -35.49 4.98
C ALA A 156 -7.29 -34.05 4.47
N ARG A 157 -7.17 -33.86 3.13
CA ARG A 157 -7.21 -32.51 2.52
C ARG A 157 -8.55 -31.83 2.66
N ARG A 158 -9.64 -32.59 2.49
CA ARG A 158 -11.01 -32.06 2.67
C ARG A 158 -11.21 -31.45 4.06
N LYS A 159 -10.57 -32.02 5.11
CA LYS A 159 -10.61 -31.49 6.48
C LYS A 159 -9.85 -30.17 6.65
N PHE A 160 -8.86 -29.86 5.81
CA PHE A 160 -8.12 -28.60 5.85
C PHE A 160 -8.81 -27.45 5.12
N LEU A 161 -9.87 -27.70 4.38
CA LEU A 161 -10.68 -26.63 3.78
C LEU A 161 -11.37 -25.82 4.88
N LYS A 162 -11.37 -24.50 4.70
CA LYS A 162 -12.02 -23.57 5.64
C LYS A 162 -13.56 -23.67 5.55
N SER A 163 -14.27 -22.85 6.30
CA SER A 163 -15.72 -22.73 6.20
C SER A 163 -16.15 -22.31 4.77
N ASP A 164 -17.39 -22.62 4.39
CA ASP A 164 -17.91 -22.31 3.05
C ASP A 164 -17.87 -20.80 2.75
N GLY A 165 -18.15 -19.96 3.75
CA GLY A 165 -18.03 -18.51 3.63
C GLY A 165 -16.59 -18.04 3.41
N ALA A 166 -15.61 -18.65 4.11
CA ALA A 166 -14.21 -18.30 3.95
C ALA A 166 -13.65 -18.75 2.58
N GLU A 167 -14.05 -19.92 2.08
CA GLU A 167 -13.67 -20.34 0.71
C GLU A 167 -14.35 -19.48 -0.35
N SER A 168 -15.66 -19.14 -0.18
CA SER A 168 -16.36 -18.20 -1.06
C SER A 168 -15.67 -16.82 -1.13
N ALA A 169 -15.18 -16.31 -0.01
CA ALA A 169 -14.45 -15.05 0.03
C ALA A 169 -13.13 -15.13 -0.74
N GLN A 170 -12.41 -16.26 -0.66
CA GLN A 170 -11.18 -16.46 -1.45
C GLN A 170 -11.48 -16.60 -2.96
N VAL A 171 -12.56 -17.28 -3.32
CA VAL A 171 -13.04 -17.36 -4.72
C VAL A 171 -13.38 -15.96 -5.23
N SER A 172 -14.17 -15.18 -4.51
CA SER A 172 -14.51 -13.81 -4.90
C SER A 172 -13.25 -12.95 -5.09
N ARG A 173 -12.28 -13.07 -4.18
CA ARG A 173 -11.01 -12.32 -4.28
C ARG A 173 -10.25 -12.66 -5.56
N ILE A 174 -10.07 -13.94 -5.89
CA ILE A 174 -9.31 -14.32 -7.07
C ILE A 174 -10.02 -13.90 -8.36
N VAL A 175 -11.35 -14.03 -8.43
CA VAL A 175 -12.13 -13.58 -9.59
C VAL A 175 -12.05 -12.06 -9.75
N THR A 176 -12.14 -11.30 -8.65
CA THR A 176 -11.97 -9.84 -8.65
C THR A 176 -10.57 -9.44 -9.16
N GLN A 177 -9.51 -10.13 -8.72
CA GLN A 177 -8.15 -9.88 -9.19
C GLN A 177 -7.98 -10.18 -10.69
N LEU A 178 -8.54 -11.27 -11.17
CA LEU A 178 -8.52 -11.61 -12.60
C LEU A 178 -9.32 -10.59 -13.42
N ALA A 179 -10.51 -10.20 -12.95
CA ALA A 179 -11.31 -9.16 -13.58
C ALA A 179 -10.60 -7.81 -13.67
N LEU A 180 -9.85 -7.43 -12.62
CA LEU A 180 -9.01 -6.23 -12.61
C LEU A 180 -7.89 -6.30 -13.65
N CYS A 181 -7.24 -7.46 -13.76
CA CYS A 181 -6.10 -7.65 -14.65
C CYS A 181 -6.49 -7.65 -16.14
N TYR A 182 -7.73 -8.05 -16.43
CA TYR A 182 -8.26 -8.22 -17.80
C TYR A 182 -9.56 -7.40 -17.98
N PRO A 183 -9.50 -6.07 -18.02
CA PRO A 183 -10.70 -5.23 -18.16
C PRO A 183 -11.45 -5.47 -19.48
N GLU A 184 -10.77 -5.94 -20.51
CA GLU A 184 -11.33 -6.28 -21.81
C GLU A 184 -12.16 -7.58 -21.83
N ILE A 185 -12.11 -8.40 -20.75
CA ILE A 185 -12.86 -9.65 -20.62
C ILE A 185 -14.04 -9.44 -19.67
N GLY A 186 -15.19 -9.99 -20.02
CA GLY A 186 -16.38 -10.00 -19.15
C GLY A 186 -16.30 -11.15 -18.14
N PHE A 187 -16.52 -10.85 -16.85
CA PHE A 187 -16.52 -11.83 -15.78
C PHE A 187 -17.87 -11.84 -15.05
N THR A 188 -18.38 -13.04 -14.81
CA THR A 188 -19.54 -13.26 -13.96
C THR A 188 -19.22 -14.32 -12.92
N LEU A 189 -19.40 -14.02 -11.64
CA LEU A 189 -19.33 -15.00 -10.56
C LEU A 189 -20.70 -15.17 -9.92
N THR A 190 -21.17 -16.41 -9.88
CA THR A 190 -22.42 -16.79 -9.19
C THR A 190 -22.12 -17.76 -8.06
N SER A 191 -22.65 -17.49 -6.87
CA SER A 191 -22.52 -18.38 -5.71
C SER A 191 -23.93 -18.70 -5.18
N ALA A 192 -24.25 -19.99 -5.09
CA ALA A 192 -25.58 -20.46 -4.67
C ALA A 192 -26.74 -19.74 -5.40
N GLY A 193 -26.60 -19.55 -6.72
CA GLY A 193 -27.62 -18.90 -7.55
C GLY A 193 -27.62 -17.36 -7.51
N ARG A 194 -26.83 -16.72 -6.63
CA ARG A 194 -26.73 -15.25 -6.54
C ARG A 194 -25.50 -14.75 -7.28
N LYS A 195 -25.67 -13.71 -8.09
CA LYS A 195 -24.54 -13.03 -8.74
C LYS A 195 -23.75 -12.24 -7.70
N ILE A 196 -22.46 -12.55 -7.55
CA ILE A 196 -21.52 -11.91 -6.62
C ILE A 196 -20.65 -10.88 -7.36
N VAL A 197 -20.20 -11.23 -8.57
CA VAL A 197 -19.42 -10.34 -9.44
C VAL A 197 -20.11 -10.32 -10.80
N LEU A 198 -20.28 -9.11 -11.35
CA LEU A 198 -20.78 -8.90 -12.70
C LEU A 198 -19.99 -7.74 -13.31
N CYS A 199 -19.03 -8.08 -14.14
CA CYS A 199 -18.13 -7.12 -14.77
C CYS A 199 -18.17 -7.32 -16.28
N PRO A 200 -19.03 -6.61 -17.02
CA PRO A 200 -18.97 -6.61 -18.49
C PRO A 200 -17.61 -6.05 -18.97
N PRO A 201 -17.19 -6.36 -20.20
CA PRO A 201 -15.96 -5.85 -20.78
C PRO A 201 -15.95 -4.32 -20.79
N VAL A 202 -14.80 -3.71 -20.49
CA VAL A 202 -14.59 -2.26 -20.52
C VAL A 202 -13.23 -1.93 -21.15
N ALA A 203 -13.09 -0.69 -21.62
CA ALA A 203 -11.90 -0.24 -22.33
C ALA A 203 -10.77 0.20 -21.39
N SER A 204 -11.09 0.59 -20.15
CA SER A 204 -10.11 1.14 -19.23
C SER A 204 -10.09 0.45 -17.88
N LEU A 205 -8.92 0.51 -17.22
CA LEU A 205 -8.77 0.04 -15.84
C LEU A 205 -9.65 0.85 -14.87
N ARG A 206 -9.82 2.16 -15.12
CA ARG A 206 -10.67 3.04 -14.32
C ARG A 206 -12.13 2.56 -14.31
N ASP A 207 -12.67 2.24 -15.49
CA ASP A 207 -14.04 1.75 -15.61
C ASP A 207 -14.20 0.39 -14.91
N ARG A 208 -13.17 -0.46 -14.97
CA ARG A 208 -13.15 -1.75 -14.26
C ARG A 208 -13.12 -1.55 -12.74
N LEU A 209 -12.33 -0.61 -12.23
CA LEU A 209 -12.33 -0.26 -10.80
C LEU A 209 -13.70 0.25 -10.37
N TYR A 210 -14.34 1.10 -11.18
CA TYR A 210 -15.70 1.56 -10.92
C TYR A 210 -16.71 0.42 -10.83
N GLN A 211 -16.64 -0.57 -11.75
CA GLN A 211 -17.53 -1.74 -11.70
C GLN A 211 -17.35 -2.59 -10.44
N LEU A 212 -16.12 -2.70 -9.93
CA LEU A 212 -15.78 -3.56 -8.80
C LEU A 212 -15.96 -2.89 -7.44
N TYR A 213 -15.68 -1.59 -7.35
CA TYR A 213 -15.58 -0.86 -6.08
C TYR A 213 -16.47 0.39 -6.00
N GLY A 214 -17.22 0.70 -7.07
CA GLY A 214 -18.01 1.93 -7.17
C GLY A 214 -17.15 3.17 -7.42
N GLU A 215 -17.71 4.35 -7.20
CA GLU A 215 -16.99 5.61 -7.34
C GLU A 215 -15.96 5.76 -6.22
N ARG A 216 -14.71 6.04 -6.59
CA ARG A 216 -13.57 6.12 -5.68
C ARG A 216 -12.77 7.40 -5.99
N THR A 217 -13.05 8.44 -5.23
CA THR A 217 -12.37 9.73 -5.31
C THR A 217 -11.06 9.76 -4.50
N ASP A 218 -10.89 8.78 -3.63
CA ASP A 218 -9.73 8.60 -2.75
C ASP A 218 -8.57 7.83 -3.40
N LEU A 219 -8.74 7.36 -4.65
CA LEU A 219 -7.69 6.68 -5.41
C LEU A 219 -7.00 7.63 -6.38
N VAL A 220 -5.67 7.69 -6.28
CA VAL A 220 -4.80 8.47 -7.18
C VAL A 220 -4.25 7.55 -8.26
N GLU A 221 -4.39 7.97 -9.52
CA GLU A 221 -3.76 7.28 -10.63
C GLU A 221 -2.25 7.50 -10.63
N ILE A 222 -1.50 6.42 -10.81
CA ILE A 222 -0.06 6.46 -10.94
C ILE A 222 0.38 5.92 -12.29
N ARG A 223 1.40 6.57 -12.86
CA ARG A 223 2.04 6.13 -14.10
C ARG A 223 3.50 6.50 -14.07
N ARG A 224 4.37 5.53 -14.36
CA ARG A 224 5.80 5.76 -14.50
C ARG A 224 6.41 4.84 -15.56
N ASP A 225 7.20 5.43 -16.42
CA ASP A 225 8.06 4.72 -17.36
C ASP A 225 9.51 4.86 -16.85
N ALA A 226 10.12 3.74 -16.46
CA ALA A 226 11.48 3.67 -15.94
C ALA A 226 12.28 2.65 -16.79
N GLY A 227 12.81 3.11 -17.94
CA GLY A 227 13.46 2.24 -18.90
C GLY A 227 12.55 1.12 -19.39
N ASP A 228 12.96 -0.12 -19.13
CA ASP A 228 12.19 -1.31 -19.54
C ASP A 228 11.04 -1.65 -18.57
N VAL A 229 10.93 -0.96 -17.43
CA VAL A 229 9.87 -1.20 -16.44
C VAL A 229 8.83 -0.09 -16.52
N LYS A 230 7.59 -0.49 -16.78
CA LYS A 230 6.43 0.42 -16.77
C LYS A 230 5.54 0.08 -15.59
N VAL A 231 5.19 1.08 -14.80
CA VAL A 231 4.28 0.97 -13.66
C VAL A 231 3.04 1.81 -13.94
N LEU A 232 1.88 1.19 -13.85
CA LEU A 232 0.58 1.82 -13.96
C LEU A 232 -0.28 1.34 -12.80
N GLY A 233 -1.20 2.16 -12.32
CA GLY A 233 -2.14 1.70 -11.30
C GLY A 233 -2.87 2.79 -10.57
N TYR A 234 -3.45 2.41 -9.44
CA TYR A 234 -4.20 3.29 -8.55
C TYR A 234 -3.81 2.99 -7.12
N ILE A 235 -3.64 4.03 -6.33
CA ILE A 235 -3.24 3.93 -4.92
C ILE A 235 -4.13 4.80 -4.05
N ALA A 236 -4.38 4.38 -2.82
CA ALA A 236 -5.11 5.19 -1.87
C ALA A 236 -4.34 6.47 -1.55
N ALA A 237 -5.02 7.62 -1.70
CA ALA A 237 -4.49 8.91 -1.29
C ALA A 237 -4.28 8.96 0.22
N LEU A 238 -3.40 9.86 0.67
CA LEU A 238 -3.26 10.18 2.08
C LEU A 238 -4.42 11.09 2.48
N ALA A 239 -5.24 10.63 3.40
CA ALA A 239 -6.39 11.36 3.95
C ALA A 239 -6.18 11.63 5.45
N GLU A 240 -7.00 12.51 6.03
CA GLU A 240 -6.94 12.89 7.47
C GLU A 240 -6.95 11.69 8.43
N GLN A 241 -7.63 10.62 8.07
CA GLN A 241 -7.71 9.39 8.87
C GLN A 241 -6.67 8.33 8.45
N GLY A 242 -5.72 8.68 7.61
CA GLY A 242 -4.77 7.78 6.96
C GLY A 242 -5.32 7.19 5.65
N PRO A 243 -4.51 6.45 4.89
CA PRO A 243 -4.92 5.87 3.62
C PRO A 243 -6.07 4.89 3.82
N THR A 244 -6.99 4.84 2.85
CA THR A 244 -8.09 3.86 2.86
C THR A 244 -7.53 2.45 2.91
N ARG A 245 -8.02 1.63 3.86
CA ARG A 245 -7.69 0.22 3.93
C ARG A 245 -8.31 -0.52 2.75
N GLY A 246 -7.52 -1.38 2.14
CA GLY A 246 -8.02 -2.16 1.03
C GLY A 246 -7.06 -3.22 0.55
N PRO A 247 -7.45 -3.94 -0.51
CA PRO A 247 -6.63 -5.00 -1.08
C PRO A 247 -5.36 -4.41 -1.72
N GLN A 248 -4.26 -5.14 -1.57
CA GLN A 248 -3.06 -4.93 -2.36
C GLN A 248 -3.07 -5.91 -3.53
N ASN A 249 -3.41 -5.40 -4.70
CA ASN A 249 -3.43 -6.15 -5.93
C ASN A 249 -2.21 -5.77 -6.77
N VAL A 250 -1.28 -6.70 -6.92
CA VAL A 250 -0.05 -6.51 -7.67
C VAL A 250 -0.03 -7.48 -8.83
N PHE A 251 0.22 -6.94 -10.01
CA PHE A 251 0.30 -7.70 -11.26
C PHE A 251 1.64 -7.42 -11.95
N VAL A 252 2.34 -8.49 -12.33
CA VAL A 252 3.56 -8.42 -13.13
C VAL A 252 3.31 -9.15 -14.45
N ASN A 253 3.44 -8.46 -15.56
CA ASN A 253 3.12 -8.99 -16.88
C ASN A 253 1.75 -9.69 -16.92
N ARG A 254 0.73 -9.04 -16.35
CA ARG A 254 -0.65 -9.53 -16.23
C ARG A 254 -0.83 -10.79 -15.36
N ARG A 255 0.14 -11.14 -14.51
CA ARG A 255 0.04 -12.22 -13.54
C ARG A 255 -0.16 -11.68 -12.15
N ILE A 256 -1.05 -12.28 -11.37
CA ILE A 256 -1.24 -11.96 -9.95
C ILE A 256 0.01 -12.41 -9.19
N VAL A 257 0.67 -11.46 -8.51
CA VAL A 257 1.94 -11.70 -7.83
C VAL A 257 1.84 -11.30 -6.36
N LYS A 258 2.45 -12.11 -5.51
CA LYS A 258 2.72 -11.81 -4.10
C LYS A 258 4.22 -11.82 -3.90
N ASP A 259 4.84 -10.66 -3.99
CA ASP A 259 6.28 -10.52 -3.87
C ASP A 259 6.64 -9.65 -2.67
N ARG A 260 7.66 -10.07 -1.91
CA ARG A 260 8.10 -9.37 -0.69
C ARG A 260 8.77 -8.03 -1.01
N THR A 261 9.50 -7.95 -2.09
CA THR A 261 10.19 -6.73 -2.53
C THR A 261 9.19 -5.64 -2.85
N ILE A 262 8.11 -5.99 -3.58
CA ILE A 262 7.04 -5.06 -3.92
C ILE A 262 6.24 -4.66 -2.68
N ALA A 263 5.88 -5.63 -1.83
CA ALA A 263 5.16 -5.35 -0.59
C ALA A 263 5.97 -4.41 0.33
N HIS A 264 7.29 -4.61 0.43
CA HIS A 264 8.18 -3.74 1.20
C HIS A 264 8.27 -2.35 0.59
N ALA A 265 8.38 -2.22 -0.74
CA ALA A 265 8.39 -0.93 -1.42
C ALA A 265 7.08 -0.13 -1.20
N ILE A 266 5.93 -0.81 -1.16
CA ILE A 266 4.63 -0.20 -0.83
C ILE A 266 4.67 0.31 0.62
N ILE A 267 5.06 -0.53 1.57
CA ILE A 267 5.15 -0.16 2.98
C ILE A 267 6.09 1.01 3.17
N ASP A 268 7.29 0.98 2.58
CA ASP A 268 8.27 2.06 2.65
C ASP A 268 7.73 3.38 2.12
N SER A 269 7.02 3.35 0.99
CA SER A 269 6.46 4.56 0.39
C SER A 269 5.41 5.20 1.29
N TYR A 270 4.54 4.41 1.89
CA TYR A 270 3.52 4.90 2.81
C TYR A 270 4.07 5.21 4.20
N SER A 271 5.11 4.51 4.68
CA SER A 271 5.73 4.76 5.98
C SER A 271 6.47 6.08 6.06
N VAL A 272 6.97 6.59 4.93
CA VAL A 272 7.55 7.95 4.84
C VAL A 272 6.47 9.02 4.99
N ALA A 273 5.27 8.74 4.52
CA ALA A 273 4.15 9.68 4.52
C ALA A 273 3.18 9.46 5.71
N SER A 274 3.05 8.24 6.21
CA SER A 274 2.10 7.89 7.29
C SER A 274 2.57 6.63 8.02
N ILE A 275 2.50 6.65 9.36
CA ILE A 275 2.95 5.53 10.22
C ILE A 275 1.79 4.64 10.69
N LYS A 276 0.55 5.00 10.42
CA LYS A 276 -0.55 4.08 10.69
C LYS A 276 -0.43 2.87 9.78
N GLU A 277 -0.11 1.71 10.40
CA GLU A 277 -0.15 0.39 9.76
C GLU A 277 -1.56 0.02 9.30
N ARG A 278 -1.96 0.65 8.26
CA ARG A 278 -3.12 0.19 7.52
C ARG A 278 -2.58 -0.26 6.20
N SER A 279 -2.77 -1.54 5.85
CA SER A 279 -2.49 -1.97 4.49
C SER A 279 -3.24 -1.04 3.55
N PRO A 280 -2.57 -0.09 2.87
CA PRO A 280 -3.25 0.83 1.99
C PRO A 280 -3.82 0.06 0.81
N GLU A 281 -4.92 0.55 0.26
CA GLU A 281 -5.42 -0.01 -0.99
C GLU A 281 -4.50 0.38 -2.14
N VAL A 282 -4.03 -0.65 -2.87
CA VAL A 282 -3.04 -0.49 -3.93
C VAL A 282 -3.35 -1.47 -5.06
N HIS A 283 -3.43 -0.96 -6.28
CA HIS A 283 -3.62 -1.74 -7.50
C HIS A 283 -2.48 -1.41 -8.47
N LEU A 284 -1.42 -2.23 -8.51
CA LEU A 284 -0.22 -2.03 -9.30
C LEU A 284 -0.15 -2.98 -10.49
N PHE A 285 0.10 -2.44 -11.66
CA PHE A 285 0.34 -3.17 -12.90
C PHE A 285 1.74 -2.84 -13.39
N ILE A 286 2.62 -3.84 -13.35
CA ILE A 286 4.03 -3.72 -13.69
C ILE A 286 4.26 -4.51 -14.97
N SER A 287 4.75 -3.83 -16.00
CA SER A 287 5.13 -4.44 -17.26
C SER A 287 6.64 -4.34 -17.44
N MET A 288 7.28 -5.46 -17.78
CA MET A 288 8.72 -5.56 -17.97
C MET A 288 9.07 -6.68 -18.96
N PRO A 289 10.29 -6.69 -19.52
CA PRO A 289 10.72 -7.79 -20.38
C PRO A 289 10.63 -9.13 -19.65
N PRO A 290 10.12 -10.19 -20.30
CA PRO A 290 10.03 -11.53 -19.69
C PRO A 290 11.36 -12.04 -19.15
N ALA A 291 12.48 -11.75 -19.80
CA ALA A 291 13.82 -12.13 -19.36
C ALA A 291 14.28 -11.45 -18.05
N SER A 292 13.58 -10.41 -17.57
CA SER A 292 13.91 -9.70 -16.34
C SER A 292 13.20 -10.26 -15.10
N VAL A 293 12.26 -11.22 -15.29
CA VAL A 293 11.48 -11.82 -14.22
C VAL A 293 11.33 -13.32 -14.42
N ASP A 294 11.77 -14.10 -13.43
CA ASP A 294 11.51 -15.55 -13.40
C ASP A 294 10.17 -15.81 -12.70
N VAL A 295 9.24 -16.42 -13.43
CA VAL A 295 7.89 -16.78 -12.95
C VAL A 295 7.79 -18.26 -12.56
N ASN A 296 8.85 -19.04 -12.77
CA ASN A 296 8.89 -20.47 -12.48
C ASN A 296 9.49 -20.77 -11.08
N VAL A 297 9.20 -19.93 -10.08
CA VAL A 297 9.76 -20.04 -8.72
C VAL A 297 8.91 -20.95 -7.84
N HIS A 298 7.58 -20.90 -7.96
CA HIS A 298 6.65 -21.64 -7.12
C HIS A 298 5.58 -22.37 -7.98
N PRO A 299 5.09 -23.55 -7.57
CA PRO A 299 4.04 -24.28 -8.31
C PRO A 299 2.79 -23.44 -8.59
N THR A 300 2.36 -22.61 -7.65
CA THR A 300 1.19 -21.71 -7.80
C THR A 300 1.47 -20.45 -8.61
N LYS A 301 2.71 -20.23 -9.07
CA LYS A 301 3.15 -19.06 -9.85
C LYS A 301 2.83 -17.70 -9.18
N ALA A 302 2.55 -17.71 -7.88
CA ALA A 302 2.21 -16.51 -7.13
C ALA A 302 3.46 -15.71 -6.71
N GLU A 303 4.61 -16.35 -6.63
CA GLU A 303 5.89 -15.72 -6.35
C GLU A 303 6.71 -15.60 -7.64
N VAL A 304 7.40 -14.49 -7.77
CA VAL A 304 8.31 -14.22 -8.89
C VAL A 304 9.68 -13.84 -8.35
N ARG A 305 10.70 -14.01 -9.17
CA ARG A 305 12.05 -13.56 -8.83
C ARG A 305 12.52 -12.56 -9.86
N PHE A 306 12.73 -11.33 -9.44
CA PHE A 306 13.29 -10.29 -10.28
C PHE A 306 14.79 -10.46 -10.44
N ARG A 307 15.30 -10.19 -11.63
CA ARG A 307 16.75 -10.19 -11.91
C ARG A 307 17.45 -9.10 -11.08
N ASP A 308 16.82 -7.93 -10.95
CA ASP A 308 17.27 -6.83 -10.11
C ASP A 308 16.15 -6.39 -9.15
N GLN A 309 16.15 -6.98 -7.95
CA GLN A 309 15.18 -6.70 -6.91
C GLN A 309 15.30 -5.27 -6.38
N SER A 310 16.54 -4.76 -6.26
CA SER A 310 16.81 -3.41 -5.74
C SER A 310 16.27 -2.34 -6.68
N TYR A 311 16.44 -2.54 -7.98
CA TYR A 311 15.90 -1.65 -9.00
C TYR A 311 14.37 -1.62 -8.98
N ILE A 312 13.71 -2.77 -8.93
CA ILE A 312 12.24 -2.87 -8.85
C ILE A 312 11.72 -2.20 -7.58
N HIS A 313 12.34 -2.46 -6.44
CA HIS A 313 12.00 -1.80 -5.17
C HIS A 313 12.06 -0.28 -5.31
N GLU A 314 13.15 0.24 -5.84
CA GLU A 314 13.36 1.69 -5.96
C GLU A 314 12.40 2.33 -6.97
N VAL A 315 12.13 1.69 -8.12
CA VAL A 315 11.16 2.17 -9.10
C VAL A 315 9.76 2.30 -8.48
N ILE A 316 9.32 1.27 -7.74
CA ILE A 316 8.01 1.28 -7.09
C ILE A 316 7.99 2.33 -5.98
N ARG A 317 8.99 2.35 -5.11
CA ARG A 317 9.11 3.30 -4.01
C ARG A 317 9.05 4.75 -4.51
N ARG A 318 9.79 5.10 -5.56
CA ARG A 318 9.74 6.45 -6.17
C ARG A 318 8.39 6.75 -6.82
N THR A 319 7.80 5.77 -7.52
CA THR A 319 6.50 5.98 -8.17
C THR A 319 5.41 6.32 -7.17
N LEU A 320 5.33 5.54 -6.10
CA LEU A 320 4.36 5.76 -5.02
C LEU A 320 4.69 7.03 -4.22
N GLY A 321 5.96 7.23 -3.85
CA GLY A 321 6.40 8.41 -3.11
C GLY A 321 6.12 9.72 -3.87
N ASP A 322 6.37 9.75 -5.18
CA ASP A 322 6.06 10.90 -6.03
C ASP A 322 4.55 11.19 -6.08
N ALA A 323 3.72 10.17 -6.16
CA ALA A 323 2.26 10.34 -6.19
C ALA A 323 1.71 10.80 -4.82
N LEU A 324 2.23 10.24 -3.73
CA LEU A 324 1.84 10.60 -2.38
C LEU A 324 2.39 11.96 -1.93
N GLY A 325 3.57 12.37 -2.42
CA GLY A 325 4.23 13.62 -2.07
C GLY A 325 3.83 14.82 -2.95
N ARG A 326 3.26 14.59 -4.13
CA ARG A 326 2.81 15.62 -5.07
C ARG A 326 1.34 15.98 -4.94
N GLY A 327 0.61 15.33 -4.04
CA GLY A 327 -0.77 15.71 -3.77
C GLY A 327 -0.79 17.20 -3.37
N PRO A 328 -1.59 18.06 -4.02
CA PRO A 328 -1.79 19.42 -3.52
C PRO A 328 -2.25 19.33 -2.08
N ALA A 329 -1.83 20.30 -1.24
CA ALA A 329 -2.44 20.46 0.06
C ALA A 329 -3.97 20.46 -0.14
N PRO A 330 -4.76 19.77 0.71
CA PRO A 330 -6.20 19.73 0.53
C PRO A 330 -6.74 21.14 0.35
N GLU A 331 -7.33 21.43 -0.80
CA GLU A 331 -7.97 22.71 -1.06
C GLU A 331 -9.36 22.70 -0.46
N LEU A 332 -9.67 23.72 0.33
CA LEU A 332 -11.00 23.93 0.85
C LEU A 332 -11.88 24.41 -0.30
N GLN A 333 -12.66 23.53 -0.89
CA GLN A 333 -13.71 23.92 -1.84
C GLN A 333 -14.87 24.50 -1.04
N LEU A 334 -14.98 25.81 -1.04
CA LEU A 334 -16.18 26.46 -0.56
C LEU A 334 -17.24 26.25 -1.64
N GLU A 335 -18.21 25.37 -1.36
CA GLU A 335 -19.41 25.30 -2.19
C GLU A 335 -20.03 26.70 -2.26
N ALA A 336 -20.23 27.20 -3.48
CA ALA A 336 -21.01 28.42 -3.66
C ALA A 336 -22.40 28.18 -3.02
N PRO A 337 -22.88 29.10 -2.17
CA PRO A 337 -24.18 28.90 -1.58
C PRO A 337 -25.21 28.73 -2.69
N SER A 338 -25.86 27.56 -2.70
CA SER A 338 -27.01 27.29 -3.57
C SER A 338 -27.98 28.47 -3.41
N PRO A 339 -28.56 29.00 -4.50
CA PRO A 339 -29.57 30.04 -4.40
C PRO A 339 -30.86 29.47 -3.82
N TYR A 340 -30.80 29.09 -2.53
CA TYR A 340 -32.01 28.82 -1.78
C TYR A 340 -32.66 30.16 -1.44
N GLU A 341 -33.83 30.39 -1.97
CA GLU A 341 -34.78 31.41 -1.53
C GLU A 341 -34.85 31.39 0.01
N ARG A 342 -34.30 32.41 0.64
CA ARG A 342 -34.52 32.65 2.07
C ARG A 342 -35.97 33.05 2.24
N PRO A 343 -36.77 32.35 3.04
CA PRO A 343 -37.96 32.97 3.59
C PRO A 343 -37.49 34.17 4.44
N ALA A 344 -37.98 35.35 4.10
CA ALA A 344 -37.67 36.58 4.81
C ALA A 344 -38.29 36.51 6.22
N THR A 345 -37.52 35.95 7.16
CA THR A 345 -37.80 36.08 8.59
C THR A 345 -36.96 37.24 9.10
N THR A 346 -37.54 38.42 9.10
CA THR A 346 -37.01 39.60 9.78
C THR A 346 -36.98 39.34 11.28
N LEU A 347 -35.82 38.97 11.79
CA LEU A 347 -35.51 39.05 13.22
C LEU A 347 -35.21 40.51 13.55
N PRO A 348 -35.85 41.13 14.59
CA PRO A 348 -35.55 42.50 14.98
C PRO A 348 -34.11 42.53 15.55
N LEU A 349 -33.28 43.35 14.98
CA LEU A 349 -31.98 43.72 15.53
C LEU A 349 -32.20 44.45 16.88
N PRO A 350 -31.52 44.03 17.97
CA PRO A 350 -31.48 44.84 19.16
C PRO A 350 -30.63 46.10 18.87
N THR A 351 -31.31 47.23 18.85
CA THR A 351 -30.67 48.55 18.94
C THR A 351 -30.05 48.73 20.29
N THR A 352 -28.80 49.17 20.27
CA THR A 352 -27.92 49.71 21.31
C THR A 352 -26.71 48.85 21.67
N TYR A 353 -25.61 49.12 20.91
CA TYR A 353 -24.30 49.30 21.50
C TYR A 353 -23.55 50.37 20.71
N ALA A 354 -23.63 51.59 21.20
CA ALA A 354 -22.73 52.69 20.80
C ALA A 354 -21.38 52.43 21.47
N GLY A 355 -20.50 51.70 20.81
CA GLY A 355 -19.09 51.56 21.14
C GLY A 355 -18.29 52.21 20.02
N THR A 356 -17.75 53.39 20.32
CA THR A 356 -16.83 54.13 19.46
C THR A 356 -15.59 53.31 19.17
N PHE A 357 -15.46 52.84 17.95
CA PHE A 357 -14.19 52.39 17.42
C PHE A 357 -13.29 53.60 17.13
N PRO A 358 -12.04 53.66 17.61
CA PRO A 358 -11.13 54.72 17.21
C PRO A 358 -10.68 54.49 15.77
N SER A 359 -11.24 55.28 14.86
CA SER A 359 -10.72 55.44 13.49
C SER A 359 -9.46 56.29 13.52
N ARG A 360 -8.29 55.68 13.60
CA ARG A 360 -7.01 56.32 13.22
C ARG A 360 -6.00 55.27 12.88
N TRP A 361 -6.02 54.81 11.66
CA TRP A 361 -4.86 54.24 11.00
C TRP A 361 -4.50 55.21 9.87
N THR A 362 -3.60 56.14 10.15
CA THR A 362 -2.84 56.89 9.11
C THR A 362 -1.45 56.27 9.10
N PRO A 363 -0.95 55.85 7.94
CA PRO A 363 0.44 55.46 7.82
C PRO A 363 1.33 56.71 7.83
N GLU A 364 2.25 56.77 8.80
CA GLU A 364 3.31 57.77 8.74
C GLU A 364 4.32 57.45 7.63
N PRO A 365 4.78 58.45 6.89
CA PRO A 365 5.81 58.26 5.88
C PRO A 365 7.18 58.13 6.51
N ALA A 366 7.93 57.11 6.09
CA ALA A 366 9.33 56.93 6.42
C ALA A 366 10.17 58.09 5.87
N ASN A 367 10.71 58.90 6.75
CA ASN A 367 11.83 59.79 6.47
C ASN A 367 12.67 59.89 7.74
N HIS A 368 13.89 59.36 7.71
CA HIS A 368 15.09 59.98 8.24
C HIS A 368 16.31 59.10 7.91
N LEU A 369 16.85 59.38 6.73
CA LEU A 369 18.28 59.28 6.50
C LEU A 369 18.94 60.53 7.04
N ARG A 370 19.96 60.41 7.90
CA ARG A 370 21.29 61.02 7.66
C ARG A 370 22.21 60.92 8.88
N GLN A 371 23.41 60.45 8.55
CA GLN A 371 24.78 60.87 8.95
C GLN A 371 25.20 60.42 10.36
N GLY A 372 26.35 59.82 10.52
CA GLY A 372 27.62 59.94 9.90
C GLY A 372 28.69 59.05 10.53
N SER A 373 29.71 58.91 9.76
CA SER A 373 31.14 58.82 9.99
C SER A 373 31.75 57.53 10.59
N GLY A 374 32.53 56.91 9.74
CA GLY A 374 33.98 56.79 9.92
C GLY A 374 34.49 55.39 10.29
N GLY A 375 35.25 54.79 9.40
CA GLY A 375 36.46 54.09 9.80
C GLY A 375 36.63 52.66 9.36
N GLN A 376 37.41 52.55 8.31
CA GLN A 376 38.45 51.48 8.06
C GLN A 376 38.03 50.08 7.61
N GLU A 377 38.28 49.89 6.33
CA GLU A 377 38.62 48.60 5.70
C GLU A 377 39.93 48.02 6.28
N PRO A 378 40.07 46.70 6.29
CA PRO A 378 41.30 46.15 5.72
C PRO A 378 41.03 45.10 4.65
N GLY A 379 41.91 45.10 3.69
CA GLY A 379 41.92 44.39 2.43
C GLY A 379 42.23 42.89 2.46
N PRO A 380 42.46 42.32 1.28
CA PRO A 380 42.19 40.91 0.99
C PRO A 380 43.36 39.98 1.40
N HIS A 381 43.00 38.80 1.88
CA HIS A 381 43.97 37.71 2.07
C HIS A 381 43.72 36.56 1.09
N ASP A 382 44.81 36.28 0.39
CA ASP A 382 45.14 35.25 -0.57
C ASP A 382 44.96 33.80 -0.05
N PRO A 383 44.44 32.85 -0.85
CA PRO A 383 44.32 31.46 -0.47
C PRO A 383 45.44 30.62 -1.06
N SER A 384 46.45 30.34 -0.26
CA SER A 384 47.39 29.24 -0.55
C SER A 384 48.20 28.86 0.70
N ARG A 385 47.82 27.76 1.35
CA ARG A 385 48.73 26.85 2.06
C ARG A 385 48.02 25.58 2.53
N VAL A 386 48.34 24.51 1.84
CA VAL A 386 48.26 23.14 2.36
C VAL A 386 49.58 22.87 3.08
N PRO A 387 49.59 22.17 4.20
CA PRO A 387 50.17 20.83 4.27
C PRO A 387 49.33 19.94 5.19
N GLY A 388 49.15 18.63 5.01
CA GLY A 388 50.09 17.57 4.77
C GLY A 388 49.65 16.43 5.65
N ASP A 389 49.25 15.40 5.04
CA ASP A 389 49.32 13.98 5.31
C ASP A 389 49.75 13.49 6.71
N VAL A 390 48.91 12.67 7.38
CA VAL A 390 49.31 11.47 8.13
C VAL A 390 48.14 10.47 8.24
N GLY A 391 48.22 9.35 7.54
CA GLY A 391 48.29 8.00 8.05
C GLY A 391 47.00 7.29 8.46
N ALA A 392 46.46 6.51 7.54
CA ALA A 392 46.03 5.10 7.63
C ALA A 392 45.39 4.56 8.93
N GLY A 393 44.14 4.14 8.81
CA GLY A 393 43.49 3.23 9.74
C GLY A 393 42.21 2.70 9.14
N SER A 394 42.31 1.68 8.29
CA SER A 394 41.18 0.94 7.70
C SER A 394 40.44 0.17 8.77
N SER A 395 39.17 0.44 8.96
CA SER A 395 38.20 -0.57 9.39
C SER A 395 36.90 -0.34 8.64
N SER A 396 36.67 -1.20 7.68
CA SER A 396 35.45 -1.35 6.92
C SER A 396 34.32 -1.84 7.83
N PHE A 397 33.46 -0.96 8.23
CA PHE A 397 32.09 -1.31 8.62
C PHE A 397 31.18 -0.83 7.52
N VAL A 398 30.61 -1.79 6.80
CA VAL A 398 29.51 -1.58 5.87
C VAL A 398 28.26 -1.26 6.73
N GLY A 399 28.11 0.00 7.09
CA GLY A 399 26.87 0.56 7.56
C GLY A 399 26.03 0.85 6.35
N ALA A 400 24.91 0.13 6.17
CA ALA A 400 23.87 0.49 5.20
C ALA A 400 23.39 1.90 5.57
N GLY A 401 23.81 2.88 4.76
CA GLY A 401 23.67 4.28 5.06
C GLY A 401 22.23 4.74 5.05
N PHE A 402 21.85 5.44 6.07
CA PHE A 402 20.88 6.52 6.01
C PHE A 402 21.49 7.66 5.16
N SER A 403 21.63 7.46 3.89
CA SER A 403 21.98 8.55 2.98
C SER A 403 20.84 9.54 3.03
N ARG A 404 21.16 10.79 3.35
CA ARG A 404 20.30 11.93 3.01
C ARG A 404 19.86 11.67 1.57
N LEU A 405 18.55 11.53 1.35
CA LEU A 405 17.99 11.27 0.03
C LEU A 405 18.43 12.40 -0.89
N GLU A 406 19.49 12.19 -1.66
CA GLU A 406 19.80 13.03 -2.83
C GLU A 406 18.60 12.91 -3.75
N GLY A 407 17.73 13.93 -3.73
CA GLY A 407 16.46 13.98 -4.43
C GLY A 407 15.24 14.11 -3.54
N ALA A 408 15.37 14.57 -2.28
CA ALA A 408 14.21 15.07 -1.54
C ALA A 408 13.52 16.13 -2.39
N PRO A 409 12.19 16.06 -2.61
CA PRO A 409 11.47 17.07 -3.37
C PRO A 409 11.78 18.44 -2.75
N ALA A 410 12.00 19.45 -3.60
CA ALA A 410 12.17 20.83 -3.16
C ALA A 410 11.02 21.18 -2.21
N PRO A 411 11.25 21.98 -1.14
CA PRO A 411 10.23 22.29 -0.17
C PRO A 411 8.98 22.81 -0.88
N THR A 412 7.86 22.12 -0.67
CA THR A 412 6.58 22.38 -1.35
C THR A 412 5.88 23.62 -0.77
N ILE A 413 6.34 24.13 0.36
CA ILE A 413 5.73 25.25 1.09
C ILE A 413 6.58 26.50 0.88
N ARG A 414 5.93 27.57 0.41
CA ARG A 414 6.54 28.91 0.33
C ARG A 414 6.64 29.57 1.70
N PRO A 415 7.47 30.61 1.89
CA PRO A 415 7.49 31.37 3.12
C PRO A 415 6.09 31.92 3.44
N MET A 416 5.63 31.69 4.66
CA MET A 416 4.33 32.13 5.15
C MET A 416 4.49 33.09 6.32
N ILE A 417 3.59 34.07 6.41
CA ILE A 417 3.51 35.01 7.50
C ILE A 417 2.33 34.59 8.39
N ALA A 418 2.59 34.30 9.69
CA ALA A 418 1.54 34.03 10.64
C ALA A 418 0.74 35.30 10.95
N LEU A 419 -0.57 35.24 10.77
CA LEU A 419 -1.49 36.32 11.14
C LEU A 419 -2.02 36.19 12.57
N GLY A 420 -2.11 34.98 13.09
CA GLY A 420 -2.60 34.67 14.43
C GLY A 420 -3.08 33.23 14.57
N GLN A 421 -3.66 32.93 15.73
CA GLN A 421 -4.26 31.65 16.06
C GLN A 421 -5.79 31.70 16.01
N PHE A 422 -6.40 30.63 15.54
CA PHE A 422 -7.83 30.40 15.62
C PHE A 422 -8.09 29.24 16.61
N ARG A 423 -8.86 29.50 17.66
CA ARG A 423 -9.19 28.55 18.73
C ARG A 423 -7.98 27.86 19.35
N ASP A 424 -6.87 28.59 19.52
CA ASP A 424 -5.62 28.05 20.07
C ASP A 424 -5.16 26.70 19.48
N THR A 425 -5.65 26.36 18.29
CA THR A 425 -5.43 25.09 17.61
C THR A 425 -4.86 25.28 16.20
N PHE A 426 -5.34 26.29 15.48
CA PHE A 426 -4.97 26.51 14.08
C PHE A 426 -4.21 27.83 13.91
N ILE A 427 -3.06 27.77 13.23
CA ILE A 427 -2.32 28.96 12.81
C ILE A 427 -2.90 29.44 11.49
N ILE A 428 -3.36 30.67 11.44
CA ILE A 428 -3.76 31.35 10.19
C ILE A 428 -2.53 32.04 9.62
N ALA A 429 -2.15 31.70 8.40
CA ALA A 429 -0.98 32.24 7.73
C ALA A 429 -1.33 32.68 6.30
N VAL A 430 -0.53 33.54 5.73
CA VAL A 430 -0.66 34.02 4.36
C VAL A 430 0.67 33.92 3.61
N ASP A 431 0.59 33.67 2.31
CA ASP A 431 1.68 33.78 1.37
C ASP A 431 1.19 34.43 0.05
N GLU A 432 2.02 34.45 -0.98
CA GLU A 432 1.67 35.01 -2.29
C GLU A 432 0.52 34.31 -2.99
N GLU A 433 0.25 33.04 -2.64
CA GLU A 433 -0.78 32.22 -3.28
C GLU A 433 -2.15 32.33 -2.58
N GLY A 434 -2.19 32.70 -1.31
CA GLY A 434 -3.45 32.83 -0.58
C GLY A 434 -3.32 32.72 0.95
N ILE A 435 -4.34 32.08 1.54
CA ILE A 435 -4.45 31.90 2.99
C ILE A 435 -4.22 30.41 3.30
N ALA A 436 -3.40 30.13 4.30
CA ALA A 436 -3.20 28.80 4.83
C ALA A 436 -3.75 28.70 6.26
N ILE A 437 -4.46 27.64 6.55
CA ILE A 437 -4.92 27.25 7.89
C ILE A 437 -4.09 26.03 8.27
N VAL A 438 -3.20 26.17 9.24
CA VAL A 438 -2.23 25.15 9.63
C VAL A 438 -2.59 24.61 11.00
N ASP A 439 -2.78 23.29 11.13
CA ASP A 439 -2.94 22.64 12.43
C ASP A 439 -1.61 22.67 13.19
N GLN A 440 -1.53 23.40 14.33
CA GLN A 440 -0.30 23.58 15.07
C GLN A 440 0.27 22.29 15.66
N HIS A 441 -0.61 21.36 16.07
CA HIS A 441 -0.19 20.09 16.63
C HIS A 441 0.41 19.22 15.54
N VAL A 442 -0.30 19.07 14.43
CA VAL A 442 0.08 18.25 13.28
C VAL A 442 1.35 18.79 12.60
N ALA A 443 1.48 20.12 12.49
CA ALA A 443 2.67 20.77 11.96
C ALA A 443 3.90 20.51 12.84
N HIS A 444 3.77 20.69 14.15
CA HIS A 444 4.87 20.50 15.09
C HIS A 444 5.26 19.02 15.21
N GLU A 445 4.29 18.10 15.17
CA GLU A 445 4.54 16.67 15.11
C GLU A 445 5.41 16.29 13.89
N ARG A 446 5.09 16.84 12.71
CA ARG A 446 5.88 16.60 11.50
C ARG A 446 7.31 17.13 11.62
N VAL A 447 7.49 18.32 12.12
CA VAL A 447 8.80 18.93 12.36
C VAL A 447 9.64 18.09 13.33
N LEU A 448 9.04 17.65 14.45
CA LEU A 448 9.72 16.83 15.45
C LEU A 448 10.11 15.47 14.89
N PHE A 449 9.23 14.83 14.14
CA PHE A 449 9.50 13.54 13.50
C PHE A 449 10.74 13.61 12.60
N GLU A 450 10.81 14.59 11.69
CA GLU A 450 11.96 14.73 10.79
C GLU A 450 13.26 14.99 11.58
N ARG A 451 13.21 15.84 12.62
CA ARG A 451 14.36 16.07 13.49
C ARG A 451 14.83 14.80 14.21
N ILE A 452 13.89 13.97 14.69
CA ILE A 452 14.22 12.70 15.33
C ILE A 452 14.90 11.78 14.31
N VAL A 453 14.32 11.62 13.12
CA VAL A 453 14.89 10.78 12.06
C VAL A 453 16.27 11.28 11.62
N GLU A 454 16.46 12.59 11.43
CA GLU A 454 17.74 13.17 11.08
C GLU A 454 18.81 12.93 12.16
N ARG A 455 18.46 13.08 13.43
CA ARG A 455 19.38 12.80 14.54
C ARG A 455 19.73 11.31 14.68
N LEU A 456 18.77 10.42 14.41
CA LEU A 456 19.01 8.98 14.41
C LEU A 456 20.00 8.54 13.32
N THR A 457 20.12 9.30 12.22
CA THR A 457 21.13 9.05 11.20
C THR A 457 22.53 9.45 11.66
N SER A 458 22.65 10.42 12.57
CA SER A 458 23.91 10.92 13.09
C SER A 458 24.33 10.30 14.43
N GLY A 459 23.47 9.49 15.09
CA GLY A 459 23.82 8.83 16.34
C GLY A 459 22.63 8.52 17.25
N ARG A 460 22.81 8.76 18.56
CA ARG A 460 21.75 8.61 19.58
C ARG A 460 21.06 9.94 19.84
N LEU A 461 19.79 9.88 20.20
CA LEU A 461 19.07 11.04 20.73
C LEU A 461 19.58 11.38 22.15
N GLU A 462 19.54 12.67 22.47
CA GLU A 462 19.78 13.14 23.83
C GLU A 462 18.73 12.55 24.79
N SER A 463 19.21 11.96 25.87
CA SER A 463 18.38 11.36 26.91
C SER A 463 18.53 12.12 28.22
N GLN A 464 17.47 12.09 29.02
CA GLN A 464 17.49 12.56 30.40
C GLN A 464 17.20 11.40 31.35
N ARG A 465 18.05 11.26 32.37
CA ARG A 465 17.81 10.29 33.41
C ARG A 465 16.77 10.84 34.40
N LEU A 466 15.79 10.00 34.71
CA LEU A 466 14.75 10.35 35.67
C LEU A 466 15.30 10.31 37.08
N LEU A 467 15.01 11.35 37.88
CA LEU A 467 15.38 11.39 39.31
C LEU A 467 14.73 10.24 40.08
N GLU A 468 13.46 9.96 39.76
CA GLU A 468 12.72 8.81 40.24
C GLU A 468 12.30 7.97 39.01
N PRO A 469 12.73 6.70 38.90
CA PRO A 469 12.29 5.83 37.84
C PRO A 469 10.77 5.67 37.82
N LEU A 470 10.17 5.63 36.65
CA LEU A 470 8.75 5.33 36.51
C LEU A 470 8.55 3.81 36.46
N LEU A 471 7.56 3.32 37.20
CA LEU A 471 7.12 1.94 37.14
C LEU A 471 5.83 1.89 36.33
N ILE A 472 5.83 1.14 35.24
CA ILE A 472 4.69 1.03 34.32
C ILE A 472 4.29 -0.45 34.25
N GLU A 473 3.08 -0.76 34.69
CA GLU A 473 2.49 -2.09 34.54
C GLU A 473 2.01 -2.27 33.10
N LEU A 474 2.47 -3.35 32.47
CA LEU A 474 2.17 -3.67 31.08
C LEU A 474 1.84 -5.16 30.92
N PRO A 475 0.94 -5.53 30.00
CA PRO A 475 0.70 -6.92 29.63
C PRO A 475 1.98 -7.65 29.18
N ALA A 476 2.03 -8.96 29.33
CA ALA A 476 3.22 -9.77 29.01
C ALA A 476 3.69 -9.59 27.55
N ALA A 477 2.74 -9.53 26.60
CA ALA A 477 3.06 -9.32 25.19
C ALA A 477 3.71 -7.95 24.93
N ALA A 478 3.19 -6.88 25.56
CA ALA A 478 3.72 -5.53 25.47
C ALA A 478 5.14 -5.44 26.05
N ARG A 479 5.42 -6.09 27.20
CA ARG A 479 6.77 -6.14 27.78
C ARG A 479 7.76 -6.87 26.87
N GLN A 480 7.35 -8.00 26.29
CA GLN A 480 8.16 -8.75 25.35
C GLN A 480 8.47 -7.93 24.08
N ALA A 481 7.49 -7.15 23.59
CA ALA A 481 7.69 -6.27 22.45
C ALA A 481 8.72 -5.17 22.75
N LEU A 482 8.63 -4.50 23.91
CA LEU A 482 9.63 -3.52 24.33
C LEU A 482 11.02 -4.14 24.50
N ALA A 483 11.12 -5.30 25.13
CA ALA A 483 12.38 -6.01 25.33
C ALA A 483 13.02 -6.45 24.00
N ALA A 484 12.21 -6.90 23.03
CA ALA A 484 12.68 -7.29 21.71
C ALA A 484 13.29 -6.12 20.92
N HIS A 485 12.91 -4.88 21.23
CA HIS A 485 13.37 -3.65 20.58
C HIS A 485 14.19 -2.74 21.50
N ALA A 486 14.83 -3.31 22.55
CA ALA A 486 15.59 -2.56 23.53
C ALA A 486 16.72 -1.72 22.91
N THR A 487 17.42 -2.25 21.91
CA THR A 487 18.52 -1.54 21.23
C THR A 487 18.02 -0.31 20.46
N GLU A 488 16.88 -0.42 19.80
CA GLU A 488 16.24 0.68 19.08
C GLU A 488 15.74 1.74 20.05
N LEU A 489 15.16 1.33 21.17
CA LEU A 489 14.71 2.21 22.24
C LEU A 489 15.87 2.95 22.90
N GLU A 490 17.01 2.29 23.14
CA GLU A 490 18.24 2.95 23.63
C GLU A 490 18.76 4.01 22.67
N ARG A 491 18.73 3.78 21.36
CA ARG A 491 19.13 4.78 20.36
C ARG A 491 18.25 6.02 20.41
N LEU A 492 16.99 5.86 20.77
CA LEU A 492 16.01 6.91 20.94
C LEU A 492 16.06 7.57 22.33
N GLY A 493 16.93 7.11 23.23
CA GLY A 493 17.16 7.67 24.54
C GLY A 493 16.31 7.08 25.66
N PHE A 494 15.59 5.97 25.39
CA PHE A 494 14.93 5.22 26.45
C PHE A 494 15.88 4.19 27.08
N GLU A 495 15.84 4.08 28.40
CA GLU A 495 16.48 3.00 29.14
C GLU A 495 15.40 2.33 29.99
N LEU A 496 15.06 1.10 29.60
CA LEU A 496 13.98 0.32 30.17
C LEU A 496 14.55 -0.93 30.82
N GLU A 497 14.10 -1.24 32.02
CA GLU A 497 14.52 -2.43 32.77
C GLU A 497 13.29 -3.24 33.21
N GLU A 498 13.37 -4.56 33.17
CA GLU A 498 12.33 -5.41 33.75
C GLU A 498 12.32 -5.26 35.27
N PHE A 499 11.15 -5.08 35.87
CA PHE A 499 10.99 -4.89 37.30
C PHE A 499 9.78 -5.68 37.85
N GLY A 500 10.06 -6.78 38.53
CA GLY A 500 9.00 -7.65 39.10
C GLY A 500 8.02 -8.15 38.03
N GLY A 501 7.43 -9.25 38.10
CA GLY A 501 6.72 -10.01 37.05
C GLY A 501 5.77 -9.26 36.09
N GLU A 502 5.32 -8.03 36.36
CA GLU A 502 4.31 -7.32 35.54
C GLU A 502 4.66 -5.85 35.21
N ALA A 503 5.77 -5.32 35.70
CA ALA A 503 6.15 -3.93 35.49
C ALA A 503 7.46 -3.76 34.70
N VAL A 504 7.57 -2.63 34.00
CA VAL A 504 8.81 -2.12 33.38
C VAL A 504 9.25 -0.87 34.16
N ARG A 505 10.52 -0.83 34.52
CA ARG A 505 11.17 0.31 35.15
C ARG A 505 11.81 1.19 34.09
N VAL A 506 11.38 2.45 34.01
CA VAL A 506 11.91 3.44 33.09
C VAL A 506 12.93 4.29 33.82
N VAL A 507 14.19 4.18 33.42
CA VAL A 507 15.33 4.86 34.05
C VAL A 507 15.68 6.16 33.34
N SER A 508 15.63 6.12 32.00
CA SER A 508 15.97 7.25 31.14
C SER A 508 14.95 7.40 30.03
N VAL A 509 14.69 8.64 29.61
CA VAL A 509 13.77 8.98 28.54
C VAL A 509 14.42 10.02 27.62
N PRO A 510 13.96 10.13 26.35
CA PRO A 510 14.42 11.20 25.46
C PRO A 510 14.19 12.59 26.06
N ALA A 511 15.16 13.50 25.93
CA ALA A 511 15.08 14.85 26.47
C ALA A 511 13.93 15.71 25.92
N LEU A 512 13.38 15.30 24.76
CA LEU A 512 12.24 15.97 24.12
C LEU A 512 10.87 15.58 24.74
N LEU A 513 10.79 14.49 25.53
CA LEU A 513 9.56 14.06 26.22
C LEU A 513 9.45 14.68 27.60
N ARG A 514 8.27 15.17 27.95
CA ARG A 514 7.96 15.61 29.31
C ARG A 514 7.64 14.42 30.20
N ARG A 515 7.95 14.54 31.48
CA ARG A 515 7.72 13.45 32.46
C ARG A 515 6.27 12.96 32.47
N GLU A 516 5.30 13.87 32.36
CA GLU A 516 3.86 13.58 32.40
C GLU A 516 3.40 12.78 31.18
N GLU A 517 4.15 12.83 30.09
CA GLU A 517 3.85 12.18 28.82
C GLU A 517 4.53 10.81 28.68
N CYS A 518 5.50 10.50 29.54
CA CYS A 518 6.32 9.28 29.42
C CYS A 518 5.50 7.99 29.58
N ASP A 519 4.56 7.91 30.52
CA ASP A 519 3.73 6.71 30.70
C ASP A 519 2.88 6.44 29.46
N ALA A 520 2.19 7.46 28.96
CA ALA A 520 1.36 7.35 27.77
C ALA A 520 2.19 7.01 26.52
N ALA A 521 3.38 7.60 26.38
CA ALA A 521 4.29 7.33 25.26
C ALA A 521 4.78 5.88 25.27
N ILE A 522 5.17 5.34 26.44
CA ILE A 522 5.68 3.97 26.56
C ILE A 522 4.56 2.94 26.33
N ARG A 523 3.33 3.19 26.79
CA ARG A 523 2.19 2.33 26.48
C ARG A 523 1.88 2.32 24.98
N ALA A 524 1.84 3.47 24.34
CA ALA A 524 1.63 3.58 22.90
C ALA A 524 2.77 2.91 22.11
N LEU A 525 4.03 3.06 22.54
CA LEU A 525 5.17 2.37 21.96
C LEU A 525 5.05 0.84 22.08
N ALA A 526 4.62 0.35 23.24
CA ALA A 526 4.42 -1.08 23.46
C ALA A 526 3.34 -1.65 22.53
N GLU A 527 2.20 -0.97 22.41
CA GLU A 527 1.11 -1.35 21.47
C GLU A 527 1.57 -1.32 20.02
N ASP A 528 2.31 -0.30 19.62
CA ASP A 528 2.84 -0.17 18.27
C ASP A 528 3.86 -1.27 17.93
N LEU A 529 4.73 -1.62 18.87
CA LEU A 529 5.75 -2.66 18.68
C LEU A 529 5.17 -4.08 18.75
N GLU A 530 4.10 -4.29 19.51
CA GLU A 530 3.37 -5.56 19.56
C GLU A 530 2.76 -5.93 18.19
N GLY A 531 2.34 -4.93 17.40
CA GLY A 531 1.82 -5.09 16.04
C GLY A 531 2.89 -5.31 14.96
N LEU A 532 4.19 -5.12 15.27
CA LEU A 532 5.28 -5.37 14.33
C LEU A 532 5.53 -6.87 14.19
N ASP A 533 5.37 -7.41 12.99
CA ASP A 533 5.76 -8.79 12.68
C ASP A 533 7.24 -9.01 13.01
N ARG A 534 7.58 -10.17 13.58
CA ARG A 534 8.95 -10.57 13.99
C ARG A 534 10.01 -10.58 12.87
N GLY A 535 9.78 -9.92 11.76
CA GLY A 535 10.65 -9.78 10.59
C GLY A 535 10.73 -8.37 10.03
N SER A 536 10.09 -7.38 10.63
CA SER A 536 10.24 -5.98 10.22
C SER A 536 11.64 -5.49 10.59
N GLY A 537 12.35 -4.88 9.62
CA GLY A 537 13.71 -4.40 9.80
C GLY A 537 13.80 -3.32 10.89
N VAL A 538 14.97 -3.17 11.50
CA VAL A 538 15.31 -2.16 12.53
C VAL A 538 14.83 -0.75 12.15
N ASP A 539 14.90 -0.40 10.87
CA ASP A 539 14.48 0.92 10.36
C ASP A 539 12.97 1.17 10.49
N ALA A 540 12.15 0.14 10.30
CA ALA A 540 10.70 0.25 10.45
C ALA A 540 10.32 0.47 11.92
N ALA A 541 10.97 -0.25 12.83
CA ALA A 541 10.79 -0.08 14.27
C ALA A 541 11.21 1.33 14.72
N LEU A 542 12.39 1.80 14.30
CA LEU A 542 12.89 3.14 14.62
C LEU A 542 11.97 4.26 14.15
N LYS A 543 11.47 4.17 12.91
CA LYS A 543 10.53 5.17 12.38
C LYS A 543 9.22 5.21 13.17
N ARG A 544 8.73 4.05 13.57
CA ARG A 544 7.50 3.91 14.33
C ARG A 544 7.63 4.53 15.72
N ILE A 545 8.68 4.17 16.43
CA ILE A 545 8.99 4.75 17.74
C ILE A 545 9.19 6.27 17.61
N ALA A 546 9.90 6.74 16.58
CA ALA A 546 10.11 8.17 16.31
C ALA A 546 8.81 8.94 16.14
N ALA A 547 7.81 8.35 15.46
CA ALA A 547 6.53 9.03 15.28
C ALA A 547 5.68 9.08 16.55
N THR A 548 5.62 7.99 17.30
CA THR A 548 4.94 7.98 18.59
C THR A 548 5.55 9.01 19.53
N MET A 549 6.89 9.11 19.55
CA MET A 549 7.59 10.14 20.29
C MET A 549 7.25 11.56 19.81
N ALA A 550 7.25 11.80 18.51
CA ALA A 550 6.92 13.10 17.93
C ALA A 550 5.48 13.53 18.31
N CYS A 551 4.54 12.61 18.24
CA CYS A 551 3.15 12.85 18.63
C CYS A 551 3.00 13.23 20.12
N HIS A 552 3.74 12.55 21.00
CA HIS A 552 3.70 12.85 22.43
C HIS A 552 4.43 14.16 22.78
N ALA A 553 5.52 14.49 22.09
CA ALA A 553 6.31 15.70 22.33
C ALA A 553 5.76 16.95 21.62
N ALA A 554 4.80 16.80 20.69
CA ALA A 554 4.23 17.93 19.96
C ALA A 554 3.36 18.84 20.83
N VAL A 555 3.31 20.12 20.46
CA VAL A 555 2.38 21.09 21.07
C VAL A 555 0.96 20.56 20.94
N LYS A 556 0.22 20.54 22.04
CA LYS A 556 -1.16 20.03 22.04
C LYS A 556 -2.12 21.02 21.35
N ALA A 557 -3.23 20.51 20.84
CA ALA A 557 -4.37 21.33 20.46
C ALA A 557 -4.87 22.16 21.66
N ASN A 558 -5.44 23.33 21.41
CA ASN A 558 -5.91 24.28 22.41
C ASN A 558 -4.79 24.88 23.31
N TYR A 559 -3.55 24.91 22.81
CA TYR A 559 -2.43 25.57 23.51
C TYR A 559 -2.12 26.91 22.86
N PRO A 560 -2.13 28.04 23.60
CA PRO A 560 -1.84 29.36 23.03
C PRO A 560 -0.37 29.47 22.63
N LEU A 561 -0.12 29.91 21.39
CA LEU A 561 1.21 30.16 20.84
C LEU A 561 1.49 31.67 20.77
N THR A 562 2.74 32.06 21.05
CA THR A 562 3.21 33.41 20.72
C THR A 562 3.45 33.55 19.23
N ALA A 563 3.44 34.78 18.69
CA ALA A 563 3.73 35.06 17.30
C ALA A 563 5.08 34.47 16.85
N GLU A 564 6.09 34.52 17.71
CA GLU A 564 7.42 33.97 17.46
C GLU A 564 7.39 32.44 17.35
N LYS A 565 6.63 31.74 18.21
CA LYS A 565 6.48 30.29 18.14
C LYS A 565 5.72 29.86 16.89
N MET A 566 4.68 30.60 16.50
CA MET A 566 3.95 30.33 15.25
C MET A 566 4.87 30.50 14.04
N ALA A 567 5.62 31.58 13.95
CA ALA A 567 6.58 31.82 12.90
C ALA A 567 7.68 30.75 12.85
N HIS A 568 8.16 30.31 14.02
CA HIS A 568 9.14 29.24 14.13
C HIS A 568 8.60 27.91 13.58
N ILE A 569 7.39 27.51 13.97
CA ILE A 569 6.76 26.27 13.46
C ILE A 569 6.59 26.32 11.95
N LEU A 570 6.13 27.46 11.39
CA LEU A 570 5.96 27.62 9.95
C LEU A 570 7.28 27.53 9.18
N GLU A 571 8.35 28.16 9.70
CA GLU A 571 9.67 28.13 9.08
C GLU A 571 10.31 26.75 9.14
N GLU A 572 10.21 26.05 10.27
CA GLU A 572 10.68 24.68 10.42
C GLU A 572 9.90 23.73 9.50
N LEU A 573 8.57 23.89 9.43
CA LEU A 573 7.72 23.11 8.55
C LEU A 573 8.12 23.31 7.07
N ARG A 574 8.47 24.54 6.67
CA ARG A 574 8.95 24.86 5.32
C ARG A 574 10.23 24.12 4.95
N ARG A 575 11.10 23.87 5.93
CA ARG A 575 12.38 23.14 5.76
C ARG A 575 12.20 21.62 5.78
N THR A 576 11.04 21.17 6.20
CA THR A 576 10.75 19.75 6.43
C THR A 576 10.30 19.09 5.12
N ALA A 577 10.80 17.90 4.84
CA ALA A 577 10.29 17.06 3.77
C ALA A 577 8.84 16.63 4.10
N TYR A 578 8.01 16.47 3.06
CA TYR A 578 6.59 16.08 3.22
C TYR A 578 5.80 17.01 4.16
N SER A 579 6.09 18.30 4.10
CA SER A 579 5.55 19.33 4.99
C SER A 579 4.02 19.51 4.94
N THR A 580 3.33 18.88 4.00
CA THR A 580 1.86 18.93 3.85
C THR A 580 1.12 17.87 4.64
N ILE A 581 1.82 16.84 5.15
CA ILE A 581 1.23 15.65 5.77
C ILE A 581 2.04 15.27 7.00
N CYS A 582 1.38 14.92 8.12
CA CYS A 582 2.06 14.42 9.32
C CYS A 582 2.49 12.94 9.17
N PRO A 583 3.33 12.42 10.07
CA PRO A 583 3.71 11.01 10.08
C PRO A 583 2.53 10.04 10.16
N HIS A 584 1.39 10.46 10.70
CA HIS A 584 0.15 9.69 10.82
C HIS A 584 -0.81 9.86 9.63
N GLY A 585 -0.42 10.61 8.57
CA GLY A 585 -1.21 10.82 7.36
C GLY A 585 -2.30 11.88 7.48
N ARG A 586 -2.26 12.75 8.50
CA ARG A 586 -3.19 13.89 8.61
C ARG A 586 -2.65 15.06 7.79
N PRO A 587 -3.50 15.83 7.10
CA PRO A 587 -3.06 17.06 6.45
C PRO A 587 -2.56 18.04 7.52
N VAL A 588 -1.44 18.68 7.22
CA VAL A 588 -0.82 19.70 8.08
C VAL A 588 -1.52 21.04 7.89
N MET A 589 -1.99 21.31 6.68
CA MET A 589 -2.59 22.58 6.32
C MET A 589 -3.73 22.44 5.32
N LEU A 590 -4.66 23.38 5.37
CA LEU A 590 -5.66 23.66 4.35
C LEU A 590 -5.31 24.98 3.67
N ARG A 591 -5.48 25.08 2.35
CA ARG A 591 -5.24 26.29 1.57
C ARG A 591 -6.53 26.83 0.98
N LEU A 592 -6.62 28.17 0.98
CA LEU A 592 -7.57 28.96 0.21
C LEU A 592 -6.76 29.80 -0.76
N THR A 593 -6.81 29.48 -2.04
CA THR A 593 -6.08 30.23 -3.04
C THR A 593 -6.67 31.63 -3.20
N ARG A 594 -5.83 32.61 -3.59
CA ARG A 594 -6.28 33.96 -3.89
C ARG A 594 -7.46 33.96 -4.87
N ARG A 595 -7.38 33.12 -5.91
CA ARG A 595 -8.44 33.00 -6.93
C ARG A 595 -9.77 32.51 -6.35
N GLU A 596 -9.74 31.55 -5.44
CA GLU A 596 -10.95 31.06 -4.77
C GLU A 596 -11.56 32.14 -3.87
N VAL A 597 -10.72 32.87 -3.12
CA VAL A 597 -11.20 34.00 -2.34
C VAL A 597 -11.85 35.06 -3.24
N GLU A 598 -11.18 35.49 -4.31
CA GLU A 598 -11.70 36.49 -5.24
C GLU A 598 -12.99 36.03 -5.94
N LYS A 599 -13.07 34.76 -6.34
CA LYS A 599 -14.28 34.14 -6.92
C LYS A 599 -15.46 34.14 -5.94
N ASN A 600 -15.24 33.77 -4.68
CA ASN A 600 -16.32 33.76 -3.68
C ASN A 600 -16.82 35.16 -3.34
N PHE A 601 -15.98 36.20 -3.48
CA PHE A 601 -16.37 37.59 -3.36
C PHE A 601 -16.85 38.20 -4.67
N GLN A 602 -17.04 37.42 -5.73
CA GLN A 602 -17.50 37.87 -7.07
C GLN A 602 -16.61 38.99 -7.68
N ARG A 603 -15.31 38.94 -7.43
CA ARG A 603 -14.33 39.90 -7.98
C ARG A 603 -13.69 39.46 -9.27
N ILE A 604 -13.82 38.18 -9.63
CA ILE A 604 -13.41 37.57 -10.91
C ILE A 604 -14.46 36.58 -11.38
#